data_51e4e7d111eaa92061106fa18a2c06d2
#
_entry.id   51e4e7d111eaa92061106fa18a2c06d2
#
_cell.length_a   1.000
_cell.length_b   1.000
_cell.length_c   1.000
_cell.angle_alpha   90.00
_cell.angle_beta   90.00
_cell.angle_gamma   90.00
#
_symmetry.space_group_name_H-M   'P 1'
#
loop_
_entity.id
_entity.type
_entity.pdbx_description
1 polymer ?
#
loop_
_entity_poly.entity_id
_entity_poly.type
_entity_poly.pdbx_seq_one_letter_code
_entity_poly.pdbx_strand_id
1 'polypeptide(L)'
;MQRSTYLATLAALSALALGSAYAAGPQENDALAIATAKISLSQAVSAAERHVGGKASRAEYEQHNGKWVFDVEVVKGKDVMDVKVDPASAKVLAASQDEADQDDGNDKAD
;
A
#
# COMPACT_ATOMS: atom_id res chain seq x y z
N MET A 1 10.67 -45.40 15.23
CA MET A 1 10.71 -45.43 14.41
C MET A 1 10.00 -44.65 13.62
N GLN A 2 9.27 -44.73 13.53
CA GLN A 2 8.46 -43.96 12.82
C GLN A 2 8.68 -42.57 12.92
N ARG A 3 9.12 -42.16 13.86
CA ARG A 3 9.27 -40.83 14.03
C ARG A 3 10.10 -40.27 12.98
N SER A 4 10.90 -40.94 12.44
CA SER A 4 11.76 -40.38 11.47
C SER A 4 10.99 -39.72 10.37
N THR A 5 9.86 -40.23 10.11
CA THR A 5 9.15 -39.67 9.02
C THR A 5 8.78 -38.25 9.26
N TYR A 6 8.57 -37.91 10.46
CA TYR A 6 8.17 -36.60 10.68
C TYR A 6 9.20 -35.67 10.28
N LEU A 7 10.38 -36.09 10.37
CA LEU A 7 11.44 -35.25 10.03
C LEU A 7 11.30 -34.78 8.64
N ALA A 8 10.96 -35.64 7.79
CA ALA A 8 10.85 -35.29 6.41
C ALA A 8 9.94 -34.14 6.24
N THR A 9 8.93 -34.16 6.94
CA THR A 9 7.96 -33.13 6.79
C THR A 9 8.55 -31.81 7.04
N LEU A 10 9.37 -31.77 8.02
CA LEU A 10 9.94 -30.52 8.36
C LEU A 10 10.72 -29.97 7.21
N ALA A 11 11.41 -30.82 6.57
CA ALA A 11 12.22 -30.35 5.48
C ALA A 11 11.36 -29.67 4.45
N ALA A 12 10.26 -30.23 4.20
CA ALA A 12 9.40 -29.67 3.18
C ALA A 12 9.04 -28.25 3.51
N LEU A 13 8.78 -28.01 4.73
CA LEU A 13 8.41 -26.70 5.11
C LEU A 13 9.46 -25.70 4.81
N SER A 14 10.65 -26.08 5.10
CA SER A 14 11.69 -25.12 4.85
C SER A 14 11.77 -24.79 3.40
N ALA A 15 11.60 -25.75 2.57
CA ALA A 15 11.70 -25.50 1.16
C ALA A 15 10.69 -24.48 0.73
N LEU A 16 9.52 -24.62 1.23
CA LEU A 16 8.48 -23.70 0.86
C LEU A 16 8.86 -22.31 1.20
N ALA A 17 9.33 -22.15 2.35
CA ALA A 17 9.68 -20.84 2.79
C ALA A 17 10.66 -20.23 1.84
N LEU A 18 11.58 -21.01 1.39
CA LEU A 18 12.55 -20.48 0.48
C LEU A 18 11.96 -20.00 -0.78
N GLY A 19 11.14 -20.81 -1.36
CA GLY A 19 10.55 -20.45 -2.61
C GLY A 19 9.80 -19.16 -2.51
N SER A 20 9.08 -19.02 -1.48
CA SER A 20 8.29 -17.81 -1.36
C SER A 20 9.15 -16.60 -1.27
N ALA A 21 10.21 -16.74 -0.56
CA ALA A 21 11.05 -15.62 -0.32
C ALA A 21 11.47 -14.91 -1.56
N TYR A 22 12.00 -15.60 -2.51
CA TYR A 22 12.46 -14.84 -3.62
C TYR A 22 11.38 -14.51 -4.59
N ALA A 23 10.32 -15.21 -4.56
CA ALA A 23 9.27 -14.87 -5.47
C ALA A 23 8.78 -13.46 -5.20
N ALA A 24 8.74 -13.10 -3.98
CA ALA A 24 8.20 -11.81 -3.65
C ALA A 24 9.24 -10.72 -3.50
N GLY A 25 10.48 -11.11 -3.42
CA GLY A 25 11.58 -10.16 -3.26
C GLY A 25 11.28 -8.69 -3.06
N PRO A 26 11.29 -7.91 -4.13
CA PRO A 26 11.15 -6.46 -3.99
C PRO A 26 9.86 -6.03 -3.32
N GLN A 27 8.78 -6.65 -3.66
CA GLN A 27 7.52 -6.27 -3.08
C GLN A 27 7.48 -6.52 -1.60
N GLU A 28 8.07 -7.61 -1.21
CA GLU A 28 8.11 -7.93 0.19
C GLU A 28 8.90 -6.91 0.95
N ASN A 29 10.00 -6.43 0.37
CA ASN A 29 10.80 -5.42 1.00
C ASN A 29 10.02 -4.14 1.19
N ASP A 30 9.24 -3.77 0.20
CA ASP A 30 8.42 -2.57 0.30
C ASP A 30 7.39 -2.73 1.41
N ALA A 31 6.78 -3.89 1.50
CA ALA A 31 5.79 -4.10 2.53
C ALA A 31 6.42 -4.02 3.92
N LEU A 32 7.62 -4.54 4.06
CA LEU A 32 8.29 -4.52 5.35
C LEU A 32 8.66 -3.11 5.77
N ALA A 33 8.84 -2.23 4.81
CA ALA A 33 9.21 -0.86 5.13
C ALA A 33 8.16 -0.14 5.96
N ILE A 34 6.94 -0.64 5.97
CA ILE A 34 5.90 0.02 6.75
C ILE A 34 6.24 0.06 8.23
N ALA A 35 7.12 -0.83 8.67
CA ALA A 35 7.52 -0.81 10.06
C ALA A 35 8.27 0.47 10.41
N THR A 36 8.78 1.20 9.42
CA THR A 36 9.47 2.45 9.68
C THR A 36 8.52 3.63 9.82
N ALA A 37 7.27 3.46 9.43
CA ALA A 37 6.31 4.55 9.55
C ALA A 37 5.89 4.70 11.01
N LYS A 38 5.64 5.93 11.42
CA LYS A 38 5.20 6.17 12.79
C LYS A 38 3.71 6.05 12.92
N ILE A 39 2.99 6.16 11.83
CA ILE A 39 1.54 5.98 11.88
C ILE A 39 1.20 4.69 11.13
N SER A 40 0.02 4.19 11.34
CA SER A 40 -0.43 2.98 10.68
C SER A 40 -1.09 3.31 9.35
N LEU A 41 -1.27 2.31 8.54
CA LEU A 41 -1.98 2.47 7.28
C LEU A 41 -3.39 3.01 7.55
N SER A 42 -4.06 2.50 8.56
CA SER A 42 -5.41 2.95 8.84
C SER A 42 -5.45 4.40 9.30
N GLN A 43 -4.43 4.86 9.99
CA GLN A 43 -4.37 6.25 10.37
C GLN A 43 -4.18 7.13 9.15
N ALA A 44 -3.38 6.69 8.18
CA ALA A 44 -3.19 7.44 6.96
C ALA A 44 -4.49 7.51 6.18
N VAL A 45 -5.22 6.40 6.13
CA VAL A 45 -6.51 6.37 5.44
C VAL A 45 -7.47 7.35 6.07
N SER A 46 -7.53 7.36 7.39
CA SER A 46 -8.44 8.29 8.07
C SER A 46 -8.09 9.74 7.79
N ALA A 47 -6.81 10.04 7.79
CA ALA A 47 -6.37 11.41 7.52
C ALA A 47 -6.77 11.83 6.10
N ALA A 48 -6.56 10.95 5.15
CA ALA A 48 -6.90 11.25 3.77
C ALA A 48 -8.41 11.41 3.59
N GLU A 49 -9.18 10.55 4.22
CA GLU A 49 -10.62 10.63 4.10
C GLU A 49 -11.15 11.93 4.68
N ARG A 50 -10.61 12.34 5.81
CA ARG A 50 -11.04 13.59 6.42
C ARG A 50 -10.67 14.79 5.56
N HIS A 51 -9.50 14.71 4.94
CA HIS A 51 -9.05 15.83 4.12
C HIS A 51 -9.93 16.03 2.89
N VAL A 52 -10.28 14.95 2.23
CA VAL A 52 -11.06 15.02 1.00
C VAL A 52 -12.55 15.07 1.30
N GLY A 53 -12.97 14.42 2.35
CA GLY A 53 -14.39 14.30 2.64
C GLY A 53 -15.01 13.17 1.85
N GLY A 54 -14.27 12.09 1.65
CA GLY A 54 -14.74 10.96 0.87
C GLY A 54 -14.37 9.65 1.51
N LYS A 55 -14.37 8.59 0.70
CA LYS A 55 -14.12 7.25 1.17
C LYS A 55 -12.93 6.64 0.45
N ALA A 56 -12.00 6.10 1.20
CA ALA A 56 -10.80 5.53 0.60
C ALA A 56 -11.13 4.22 -0.11
N SER A 57 -10.57 4.04 -1.27
CA SER A 57 -10.72 2.81 -2.04
C SER A 57 -9.44 2.00 -2.05
N ARG A 58 -8.31 2.63 -1.75
CA ARG A 58 -7.04 1.94 -1.80
C ARG A 58 -6.01 2.75 -1.03
N ALA A 59 -5.04 2.08 -0.46
CA ALA A 59 -3.96 2.75 0.24
C ALA A 59 -2.70 1.92 0.14
N GLU A 60 -1.57 2.59 -0.06
CA GLU A 60 -0.28 1.94 -0.19
C GLU A 60 0.79 2.76 0.48
N TYR A 61 1.82 2.09 0.96
CA TYR A 61 3.00 2.75 1.51
C TYR A 61 4.08 2.61 0.45
N GLU A 62 4.53 3.70 -0.13
CA GLU A 62 5.45 3.62 -1.25
C GLU A 62 6.42 4.78 -1.28
N GLN A 63 7.44 4.66 -2.12
CA GLN A 63 8.44 5.70 -2.25
C GLN A 63 8.11 6.63 -3.40
N HIS A 64 8.22 7.93 -3.12
CA HIS A 64 8.10 8.95 -4.14
C HIS A 64 9.29 9.86 -4.00
N ASN A 65 10.09 9.97 -5.05
CA ASN A 65 11.26 10.84 -5.01
C ASN A 65 12.17 10.54 -3.84
N GLY A 66 12.34 9.26 -3.56
CA GLY A 66 13.23 8.84 -2.49
C GLY A 66 12.66 8.91 -1.09
N LYS A 67 11.41 9.35 -0.97
CA LYS A 67 10.79 9.45 0.34
C LYS A 67 9.61 8.51 0.45
N TRP A 68 9.43 7.95 1.63
CA TRP A 68 8.30 7.07 1.87
C TRP A 68 7.08 7.90 2.22
N VAL A 69 5.96 7.58 1.62
CA VAL A 69 4.69 8.24 1.92
C VAL A 69 3.57 7.23 1.82
N PHE A 70 2.44 7.54 2.44
CA PHE A 70 1.24 6.76 2.23
C PHE A 70 0.49 7.40 1.07
N ASP A 71 0.13 6.59 0.10
CA ASP A 71 -0.62 7.05 -1.06
C ASP A 71 -2.02 6.48 -0.94
N VAL A 72 -3.00 7.33 -0.72
CA VAL A 72 -4.37 6.89 -0.47
C VAL A 72 -5.28 7.41 -1.57
N GLU A 73 -6.04 6.50 -2.16
CA GLU A 73 -6.98 6.90 -3.19
C GLU A 73 -8.33 7.10 -2.51
N VAL A 74 -8.91 8.27 -2.62
CA VAL A 74 -10.16 8.61 -1.96
C VAL A 74 -11.19 9.04 -2.98
N VAL A 75 -12.38 8.47 -2.88
CA VAL A 75 -13.46 8.77 -3.80
C VAL A 75 -14.45 9.70 -3.13
N LYS A 76 -14.78 10.79 -3.79
CA LYS A 76 -15.79 11.70 -3.32
C LYS A 76 -16.71 12.01 -4.48
N GLY A 77 -17.93 11.51 -4.44
CA GLY A 77 -18.84 11.65 -5.56
C GLY A 77 -18.28 10.93 -6.77
N LYS A 78 -17.99 11.66 -7.81
CA LYS A 78 -17.40 11.08 -9.01
C LYS A 78 -15.93 11.36 -9.12
N ASP A 79 -15.37 12.06 -8.16
CA ASP A 79 -13.96 12.41 -8.20
C ASP A 79 -13.13 11.38 -7.48
N VAL A 80 -12.00 11.04 -8.07
CA VAL A 80 -11.06 10.13 -7.46
C VAL A 80 -9.80 10.93 -7.16
N MET A 81 -9.42 10.99 -5.90
CA MET A 81 -8.31 11.81 -5.46
C MET A 81 -7.17 10.95 -4.97
N ASP A 82 -5.97 11.34 -5.34
CA ASP A 82 -4.77 10.70 -4.82
C ASP A 82 -4.23 11.60 -3.72
N VAL A 83 -4.11 11.04 -2.54
CA VAL A 83 -3.69 11.81 -1.37
C VAL A 83 -2.39 11.24 -0.82
N LYS A 84 -1.40 12.09 -0.66
CA LYS A 84 -0.13 11.67 -0.08
C LYS A 84 -0.12 12.08 1.37
N VAL A 85 0.16 11.13 2.25
CA VAL A 85 0.14 11.40 3.69
C VAL A 85 1.51 11.12 4.29
N ASP A 86 1.96 12.01 5.13
CA ASP A 86 3.26 11.90 5.77
C ASP A 86 3.26 10.75 6.78
N PRO A 87 4.18 9.79 6.66
CA PRO A 87 4.18 8.64 7.54
C PRO A 87 4.59 8.92 8.98
N ALA A 88 5.10 10.09 9.24
CA ALA A 88 5.49 10.41 10.61
C ALA A 88 4.41 11.17 11.35
N SER A 89 3.67 12.02 10.65
CA SER A 89 2.74 12.93 11.31
C SER A 89 1.29 12.78 10.90
N ALA A 90 1.03 12.03 9.85
CA ALA A 90 -0.31 11.90 9.27
C ALA A 90 -0.77 13.18 8.57
N LYS A 91 0.14 14.11 8.34
CA LYS A 91 -0.23 15.30 7.61
C LYS A 91 -0.42 15.01 6.16
N VAL A 92 -1.41 15.63 5.54
CA VAL A 92 -1.60 15.49 4.10
C VAL A 92 -0.61 16.38 3.41
N LEU A 93 0.24 15.76 2.60
CA LEU A 93 1.28 16.50 1.88
C LEU A 93 0.81 16.99 0.52
N ALA A 94 -0.08 16.27 -0.10
CA ALA A 94 -0.59 16.64 -1.41
C ALA A 94 -1.89 15.90 -1.67
N ALA A 95 -2.76 16.50 -2.43
CA ALA A 95 -4.00 15.87 -2.84
C ALA A 95 -4.32 16.38 -4.23
N SER A 96 -4.50 15.45 -5.17
CA SER A 96 -4.79 15.83 -6.54
C SER A 96 -5.68 14.80 -7.18
N GLN A 97 -6.36 15.19 -8.25
CA GLN A 97 -7.21 14.26 -8.94
C GLN A 97 -6.39 13.19 -9.62
N ASP A 98 -6.93 11.98 -9.62
CA ASP A 98 -6.27 10.86 -10.28
C ASP A 98 -6.31 11.15 -11.77
N GLU A 99 -5.16 11.25 -12.36
CA GLU A 99 -5.08 11.63 -13.77
C GLU A 99 -5.69 10.62 -14.72
N ALA A 100 -5.63 9.37 -14.36
CA ALA A 100 -6.20 8.36 -15.21
C ALA A 100 -7.71 8.57 -15.33
N ASP A 101 -8.36 8.85 -14.23
CA ASP A 101 -9.78 9.10 -14.25
C ASP A 101 -10.09 10.43 -14.91
N GLN A 102 -9.24 11.38 -14.71
CA GLN A 102 -9.42 12.66 -15.33
C GLN A 102 -9.33 12.55 -16.83
N ASP A 103 -8.41 11.75 -17.32
CA ASP A 103 -8.27 11.57 -18.75
C ASP A 103 -9.50 10.97 -19.35
N ASP A 104 -10.07 9.99 -18.69
CA ASP A 104 -11.28 9.37 -19.17
C ASP A 104 -12.40 10.39 -19.23
N GLY A 105 -12.48 11.24 -18.25
CA GLY A 105 -13.48 12.25 -18.23
C GLY A 105 -13.29 13.25 -19.35
N ASN A 106 -12.05 13.60 -19.60
CA ASN A 106 -11.79 14.54 -20.66
C ASN A 106 -12.15 13.99 -22.02
N ASP A 107 -11.86 12.73 -22.23
CA ASP A 107 -12.22 12.10 -23.49
C ASP A 107 -13.71 12.19 -23.71
N LYS A 108 -14.47 12.00 -22.69
CA LYS A 108 -15.89 12.08 -22.87
C LYS A 108 -16.38 13.48 -23.13
N ALA A 109 -15.73 14.41 -22.55
CA ALA A 109 -16.14 15.78 -22.72
C ALA A 109 -15.89 16.23 -24.14
N ASP A 110 -14.87 15.67 -24.73
CA ASP A 110 -14.58 16.02 -26.12
C ASP A 110 -15.60 15.44 -27.07
#